data_70c5ddce72b7c554a0b0a8272db8c0bb
#
_entry.id   70c5ddce72b7c554a0b0a8272db8c0bb
#
_cell.length_a   1.000
_cell.length_b   1.000
_cell.length_c   1.000
_cell.angle_alpha   90.00
_cell.angle_beta   90.00
_cell.angle_gamma   90.00
#
_symmetry.space_group_name_H-M   'P 1'
#
loop_
_entity.id
_entity.type
_entity.pdbx_description
1 polymer ?
#
loop_
_entity_poly.entity_id
_entity_poly.type
_entity_poly.pdbx_seq_one_letter_code
_entity_poly.pdbx_strand_id
1 'polypeptide(L)'
;MTRCVAVVLLALSIACGGANETTPKSPRPELRPVALPDIASASPEVQARLRERHESLTRTINDTTSTPGALADAYGDMGKLFLAAEYFDAADACFVNAGALAPSDMRWPYYLGHADRRRNRNDQAAQAFERALAIQPNHVPSLVWLAEVRLAANRPDDAERLLETARGIEPQSGAVLYGLGRAALARQDFSKAVKHLEAALTIAPGASRIHYPLALAYRGIGNRTQAEAHLSKRGEVDLPPADPLMADVANLLQNAAAYEARGAQALDARDWPGAIEQLTKAIEIAPRNAFTRLNLGTAYYMQRDADRALEQYREAVRLQPSLARAHFGIGVLMETRGQDPAAIESFTAAVTNDPSYIEARFSLANALRRSGRVEESLPHYAEVLRINPAVSQASFGYAMGLVRLGRYQEARDRLERDVKAFPEQFGFAHALARLLAAAPDDRARDGARAEAIAGDLLKIQRTSALAETMAMAQAERGKFKDAIGWQRTAIDLARQSGRQQGMAHLAETLALYEAGRPCRTPWTNDDPVHHPQPSS
;
A
#
# COMPACT_ATOMS: atom_id res chain seq x y z
N MET A 1 28.72 81.41 30.11
CA MET A 1 27.91 82.23 29.24
C MET A 1 26.62 81.45 28.97
N THR A 2 25.68 81.50 29.85
CA THR A 2 24.43 82.25 29.91
C THR A 2 23.62 82.30 28.59
N ARG A 3 22.49 81.59 28.59
CA ARG A 3 21.18 82.15 28.22
C ARG A 3 20.05 81.12 28.56
N CYS A 4 19.21 81.54 29.49
CA CYS A 4 17.86 81.13 29.77
C CYS A 4 16.91 81.34 28.61
N VAL A 5 15.97 80.44 28.36
CA VAL A 5 14.71 80.74 27.67
C VAL A 5 13.55 80.11 28.43
N ALA A 6 12.59 80.96 28.70
CA ALA A 6 11.47 80.79 29.58
C ALA A 6 10.39 79.79 29.02
N VAL A 7 9.77 79.10 29.96
CA VAL A 7 8.55 78.25 29.77
C VAL A 7 7.34 79.19 29.90
N VAL A 8 6.49 79.23 28.87
CA VAL A 8 5.14 79.80 28.97
C VAL A 8 4.13 78.65 29.08
N LEU A 9 3.53 78.50 30.27
CA LEU A 9 2.37 77.66 30.53
C LEU A 9 1.11 78.37 30.02
N LEU A 10 0.45 77.74 29.03
CA LEU A 10 -0.93 78.05 28.67
C LEU A 10 -1.84 76.93 29.16
N ALA A 11 -2.63 77.24 30.15
CA ALA A 11 -3.73 76.42 30.60
C ALA A 11 -4.93 76.60 29.67
N LEU A 12 -5.36 75.52 28.99
CA LEU A 12 -6.65 75.45 28.32
C LEU A 12 -7.47 74.35 28.99
N SER A 13 -8.51 74.78 29.65
CA SER A 13 -9.65 73.97 30.15
C SER A 13 -10.43 73.51 28.95
N ILE A 14 -10.53 72.15 28.76
CA ILE A 14 -11.45 71.57 27.82
C ILE A 14 -12.44 70.69 28.62
N ALA A 15 -13.73 70.98 28.38
CA ALA A 15 -14.90 70.34 28.96
C ALA A 15 -14.97 68.84 28.61
N CYS A 16 -15.37 68.02 29.58
CA CYS A 16 -15.85 66.66 29.38
C CYS A 16 -17.05 66.58 28.48
N GLY A 17 -16.87 66.15 27.24
CA GLY A 17 -17.96 65.65 26.41
C GLY A 17 -17.67 64.15 26.17
N GLY A 18 -18.44 63.26 26.84
CA GLY A 18 -18.36 61.83 26.62
C GLY A 18 -18.86 61.49 25.21
N ALA A 19 -17.92 61.24 24.31
CA ALA A 19 -18.18 60.52 23.07
C ALA A 19 -17.89 59.06 23.28
N ASN A 20 -18.94 58.22 23.32
CA ASN A 20 -18.81 56.78 23.14
C ASN A 20 -18.22 56.57 21.72
N GLU A 21 -16.92 56.42 21.60
CA GLU A 21 -16.32 55.88 20.41
C GLU A 21 -16.69 54.41 20.29
N THR A 22 -17.81 54.14 19.59
CA THR A 22 -18.05 52.83 19.00
C THR A 22 -16.99 52.63 17.93
N THR A 23 -15.89 51.92 18.28
CA THR A 23 -14.96 51.36 17.30
C THR A 23 -15.79 50.64 16.21
N PRO A 24 -15.61 50.97 14.91
CA PRO A 24 -16.31 50.30 13.85
C PRO A 24 -15.97 48.80 13.92
N LYS A 25 -16.97 47.96 14.16
CA LYS A 25 -16.82 46.50 14.06
C LYS A 25 -16.30 46.24 12.66
N SER A 26 -15.09 45.71 12.52
CA SER A 26 -14.56 45.21 11.25
C SER A 26 -15.63 44.29 10.60
N PRO A 27 -15.88 44.47 9.29
CA PRO A 27 -16.87 43.62 8.62
C PRO A 27 -16.51 42.15 8.83
N ARG A 28 -17.53 41.33 9.23
CA ARG A 28 -17.32 39.91 9.35
C ARG A 28 -16.84 39.37 8.00
N PRO A 29 -15.85 38.45 7.98
CA PRO A 29 -15.42 37.81 6.74
C PRO A 29 -16.59 37.06 6.08
N GLU A 30 -16.56 36.90 4.77
CA GLU A 30 -17.54 36.08 4.05
C GLU A 30 -17.35 34.62 4.45
N LEU A 31 -18.36 34.04 5.06
CA LEU A 31 -18.31 32.67 5.59
C LEU A 31 -19.00 31.71 4.62
N ARG A 32 -18.44 30.51 4.50
CA ARG A 32 -19.04 29.44 3.70
C ARG A 32 -20.28 28.89 4.40
N PRO A 33 -21.36 28.55 3.67
CA PRO A 33 -22.51 27.88 4.26
C PRO A 33 -22.10 26.50 4.77
N VAL A 34 -22.51 26.14 5.98
CA VAL A 34 -22.32 24.82 6.58
C VAL A 34 -23.68 24.15 6.69
N ALA A 35 -23.97 23.25 5.77
CA ALA A 35 -25.14 22.40 5.80
C ALA A 35 -24.84 21.08 6.52
N LEU A 36 -25.85 20.51 7.17
CA LEU A 36 -25.75 19.15 7.68
C LEU A 36 -25.71 18.19 6.47
N PRO A 37 -24.66 17.35 6.33
CA PRO A 37 -24.60 16.37 5.25
C PRO A 37 -25.68 15.29 5.42
N ASP A 38 -25.85 14.42 4.43
CA ASP A 38 -26.66 13.22 4.62
C ASP A 38 -26.02 12.32 5.69
N ILE A 39 -26.68 12.23 6.84
CA ILE A 39 -26.24 11.47 8.01
C ILE A 39 -27.04 10.18 8.21
N ALA A 40 -27.89 9.79 7.25
CA ALA A 40 -28.79 8.63 7.41
C ALA A 40 -28.01 7.31 7.62
N SER A 41 -26.79 7.22 7.12
CA SER A 41 -25.91 6.05 7.28
C SER A 41 -25.16 6.00 8.62
N ALA A 42 -25.18 7.07 9.43
CA ALA A 42 -24.56 7.08 10.75
C ALA A 42 -25.46 6.42 11.79
N SER A 43 -24.87 5.96 12.91
CA SER A 43 -25.67 5.42 14.02
C SER A 43 -26.61 6.49 14.58
N PRO A 44 -27.78 6.10 15.19
CA PRO A 44 -28.72 7.06 15.77
C PRO A 44 -28.07 8.00 16.78
N GLU A 45 -27.11 7.52 17.56
CA GLU A 45 -26.38 8.32 18.53
C GLU A 45 -25.50 9.39 17.86
N VAL A 46 -24.76 9.02 16.80
CA VAL A 46 -23.94 9.96 16.02
C VAL A 46 -24.83 10.97 15.31
N GLN A 47 -25.96 10.53 14.74
CA GLN A 47 -26.95 11.43 14.13
C GLN A 47 -27.47 12.46 15.12
N ALA A 48 -27.82 12.03 16.34
CA ALA A 48 -28.32 12.93 17.39
C ALA A 48 -27.27 13.98 17.76
N ARG A 49 -26.02 13.57 17.99
CA ARG A 49 -24.88 14.47 18.29
C ARG A 49 -24.60 15.48 17.16
N LEU A 50 -24.64 15.02 15.91
CA LEU A 50 -24.44 15.89 14.74
C LEU A 50 -25.57 16.93 14.63
N ARG A 51 -26.83 16.55 14.82
CA ARG A 51 -27.97 17.49 14.81
C ARG A 51 -27.85 18.50 15.93
N GLU A 52 -27.66 18.06 17.17
CA GLU A 52 -27.52 18.92 18.35
C GLU A 52 -26.41 19.95 18.16
N ARG A 53 -25.22 19.51 17.69
CA ARG A 53 -24.08 20.41 17.47
C ARG A 53 -24.34 21.38 16.31
N HIS A 54 -24.99 20.94 15.24
CA HIS A 54 -25.38 21.80 14.12
C HIS A 54 -26.44 22.85 14.53
N GLU A 55 -27.40 22.48 15.34
CA GLU A 55 -28.38 23.43 15.93
C GLU A 55 -27.68 24.44 16.84
N SER A 56 -26.72 23.99 17.63
CA SER A 56 -25.91 24.88 18.48
C SER A 56 -25.10 25.88 17.62
N LEU A 57 -24.45 25.42 16.56
CA LEU A 57 -23.74 26.30 15.60
C LEU A 57 -24.72 27.29 14.98
N THR A 58 -25.87 26.85 14.51
CA THR A 58 -26.90 27.72 13.90
C THR A 58 -27.39 28.80 14.87
N ARG A 59 -27.59 28.45 16.14
CA ARG A 59 -27.93 29.45 17.17
C ARG A 59 -26.84 30.49 17.35
N THR A 60 -25.55 30.05 17.40
CA THR A 60 -24.42 30.97 17.56
C THR A 60 -24.24 31.87 16.33
N ILE A 61 -24.51 31.37 15.12
CA ILE A 61 -24.47 32.16 13.88
C ILE A 61 -25.52 33.26 13.90
N ASN A 62 -26.74 32.94 14.35
CA ASN A 62 -27.89 33.86 14.39
C ASN A 62 -27.82 34.85 15.56
N ASP A 63 -27.00 34.59 16.56
CA ASP A 63 -26.79 35.51 17.68
C ASP A 63 -25.86 36.66 17.26
N THR A 64 -26.44 37.84 17.08
CA THR A 64 -25.75 39.05 16.70
C THR A 64 -24.74 39.57 17.75
N THR A 65 -24.85 39.06 18.99
CA THR A 65 -23.95 39.41 20.12
C THR A 65 -22.69 38.51 20.14
N SER A 66 -22.69 37.39 19.42
CA SER A 66 -21.58 36.46 19.36
C SER A 66 -20.30 37.13 18.89
N THR A 67 -19.23 36.96 19.66
CA THR A 67 -17.91 37.46 19.28
C THR A 67 -17.32 36.62 18.14
N PRO A 68 -16.39 37.17 17.32
CA PRO A 68 -15.71 36.40 16.29
C PRO A 68 -15.02 35.12 16.84
N GLY A 69 -14.41 35.21 18.03
CA GLY A 69 -13.77 34.04 18.66
C GLY A 69 -14.78 32.96 19.07
N ALA A 70 -15.91 33.35 19.71
CA ALA A 70 -16.95 32.38 20.07
C ALA A 70 -17.56 31.69 18.83
N LEU A 71 -17.73 32.45 17.75
CA LEU A 71 -18.21 31.90 16.50
C LEU A 71 -17.17 30.98 15.84
N ALA A 72 -15.85 31.32 15.91
CA ALA A 72 -14.77 30.47 15.44
C ALA A 72 -14.73 29.13 16.21
N ASP A 73 -14.88 29.17 17.53
CA ASP A 73 -14.93 27.95 18.35
C ASP A 73 -16.18 27.11 18.03
N ALA A 74 -17.34 27.72 17.80
CA ALA A 74 -18.56 26.98 17.43
C ALA A 74 -18.40 26.28 16.07
N TYR A 75 -17.80 26.95 15.07
CA TYR A 75 -17.43 26.30 13.79
C TYR A 75 -16.39 25.21 14.02
N GLY A 76 -15.36 25.46 14.82
CA GLY A 76 -14.33 24.50 15.14
C GLY A 76 -14.86 23.25 15.80
N ASP A 77 -15.77 23.37 16.76
CA ASP A 77 -16.39 22.25 17.43
C ASP A 77 -17.26 21.40 16.48
N MET A 78 -18.02 22.06 15.60
CA MET A 78 -18.77 21.35 14.56
C MET A 78 -17.83 20.65 13.58
N GLY A 79 -16.75 21.35 13.17
CA GLY A 79 -15.72 20.80 12.28
C GLY A 79 -15.01 19.59 12.86
N LYS A 80 -14.67 19.62 14.16
CA LYS A 80 -14.06 18.46 14.87
C LYS A 80 -15.01 17.26 14.87
N LEU A 81 -16.30 17.48 15.11
CA LEU A 81 -17.30 16.40 15.10
C LEU A 81 -17.48 15.83 13.69
N PHE A 82 -17.53 16.69 12.66
CA PHE A 82 -17.54 16.23 11.27
C PHE A 82 -16.25 15.47 10.90
N LEU A 83 -15.09 15.93 11.35
CA LEU A 83 -13.81 15.27 11.11
C LEU A 83 -13.79 13.87 11.77
N ALA A 84 -14.27 13.77 13.01
CA ALA A 84 -14.40 12.51 13.73
C ALA A 84 -15.36 11.53 13.03
N ALA A 85 -16.48 12.05 12.51
CA ALA A 85 -17.47 11.28 11.78
C ALA A 85 -17.16 11.11 10.29
N GLU A 86 -15.98 11.56 9.84
CA GLU A 86 -15.44 11.45 8.47
C GLU A 86 -16.28 12.18 7.39
N TYR A 87 -17.04 13.21 7.77
CA TYR A 87 -17.70 14.14 6.86
C TYR A 87 -16.74 15.27 6.45
N PHE A 88 -15.65 14.91 5.75
CA PHE A 88 -14.52 15.80 5.51
C PHE A 88 -14.85 17.08 4.75
N ASP A 89 -15.82 17.05 3.80
CA ASP A 89 -16.26 18.25 3.07
C ASP A 89 -16.95 19.26 3.99
N ALA A 90 -17.77 18.77 4.92
CA ALA A 90 -18.44 19.62 5.90
C ALA A 90 -17.44 20.13 6.96
N ALA A 91 -16.46 19.29 7.35
CA ALA A 91 -15.38 19.69 8.24
C ALA A 91 -14.52 20.82 7.63
N ASP A 92 -14.17 20.72 6.33
CA ASP A 92 -13.43 21.73 5.60
C ASP A 92 -14.11 23.11 5.68
N ALA A 93 -15.40 23.19 5.34
CA ALA A 93 -16.15 24.43 5.42
C ALA A 93 -16.13 25.04 6.84
N CYS A 94 -16.25 24.20 7.86
CA CYS A 94 -16.18 24.63 9.26
C CYS A 94 -14.81 25.20 9.63
N PHE A 95 -13.70 24.50 9.30
CA PHE A 95 -12.37 24.95 9.67
C PHE A 95 -11.91 26.17 8.87
N VAL A 96 -12.34 26.30 7.61
CA VAL A 96 -12.10 27.53 6.82
C VAL A 96 -12.80 28.73 7.46
N ASN A 97 -14.05 28.58 7.88
CA ASN A 97 -14.79 29.65 8.58
C ASN A 97 -14.13 30.00 9.92
N ALA A 98 -13.77 28.99 10.71
CA ALA A 98 -13.09 29.19 11.99
C ALA A 98 -11.76 29.94 11.81
N GLY A 99 -10.96 29.57 10.80
CA GLY A 99 -9.69 30.24 10.48
C GLY A 99 -9.87 31.68 9.97
N ALA A 100 -10.97 31.97 9.23
CA ALA A 100 -11.29 33.32 8.80
C ALA A 100 -11.69 34.23 9.97
N LEU A 101 -12.34 33.66 11.00
CA LEU A 101 -12.79 34.39 12.20
C LEU A 101 -11.67 34.53 13.25
N ALA A 102 -10.77 33.57 13.34
CA ALA A 102 -9.64 33.54 14.26
C ALA A 102 -8.34 33.16 13.54
N PRO A 103 -7.75 34.06 12.72
CA PRO A 103 -6.62 33.74 11.86
C PRO A 103 -5.31 33.48 12.60
N SER A 104 -5.19 33.87 13.87
CA SER A 104 -4.04 33.59 14.74
C SER A 104 -4.15 32.28 15.51
N ASP A 105 -5.22 31.52 15.34
CA ASP A 105 -5.41 30.23 16.00
C ASP A 105 -4.96 29.08 15.09
N MET A 106 -3.87 28.44 15.47
CA MET A 106 -3.25 27.37 14.68
C MET A 106 -4.11 26.09 14.62
N ARG A 107 -5.07 25.91 15.51
CA ARG A 107 -5.95 24.73 15.55
C ARG A 107 -6.70 24.55 14.23
N TRP A 108 -7.18 25.64 13.65
CA TRP A 108 -8.04 25.57 12.46
C TRP A 108 -7.31 25.12 11.21
N PRO A 109 -6.19 25.72 10.81
CA PRO A 109 -5.40 25.19 9.69
C PRO A 109 -4.84 23.80 10.02
N TYR A 110 -4.57 23.46 11.28
CA TYR A 110 -4.12 22.13 11.66
C TYR A 110 -5.17 21.06 11.37
N TYR A 111 -6.42 21.23 11.85
CA TYR A 111 -7.50 20.30 11.57
C TYR A 111 -7.86 20.23 10.09
N LEU A 112 -7.79 21.37 9.38
CA LEU A 112 -7.98 21.40 7.93
C LEU A 112 -6.94 20.54 7.21
N GLY A 113 -5.68 20.59 7.62
CA GLY A 113 -4.61 19.74 7.09
C GLY A 113 -4.92 18.24 7.27
N HIS A 114 -5.49 17.86 8.41
CA HIS A 114 -5.94 16.49 8.64
C HIS A 114 -7.13 16.10 7.74
N ALA A 115 -8.13 16.97 7.58
CA ALA A 115 -9.26 16.72 6.70
C ALA A 115 -8.83 16.53 5.25
N ASP A 116 -7.93 17.39 4.75
CA ASP A 116 -7.40 17.31 3.38
C ASP A 116 -6.52 16.07 3.18
N ARG A 117 -5.67 15.73 4.15
CA ARG A 117 -4.85 14.52 4.11
C ARG A 117 -5.72 13.26 4.03
N ARG A 118 -6.80 13.19 4.79
CA ARG A 118 -7.76 12.06 4.77
C ARG A 118 -8.50 11.94 3.42
N ARG A 119 -8.56 13.04 2.65
CA ARG A 119 -9.15 13.09 1.29
C ARG A 119 -8.10 12.92 0.21
N ASN A 120 -6.86 12.59 0.58
CA ASN A 120 -5.71 12.49 -0.34
C ASN A 120 -5.42 13.79 -1.11
N ARG A 121 -5.79 14.94 -0.55
CA ARG A 121 -5.51 16.28 -1.09
C ARG A 121 -4.18 16.78 -0.54
N ASN A 122 -3.10 16.14 -0.95
CA ASN A 122 -1.78 16.36 -0.34
C ASN A 122 -1.27 17.79 -0.43
N ASP A 123 -1.52 18.50 -1.55
CA ASP A 123 -1.07 19.89 -1.71
C ASP A 123 -1.83 20.82 -0.75
N GLN A 124 -3.13 20.66 -0.61
CA GLN A 124 -3.96 21.43 0.32
C GLN A 124 -3.59 21.12 1.77
N ALA A 125 -3.38 19.85 2.09
CA ALA A 125 -2.93 19.41 3.42
C ALA A 125 -1.58 20.06 3.78
N ALA A 126 -0.62 20.07 2.84
CA ALA A 126 0.67 20.71 3.05
C ALA A 126 0.52 22.21 3.33
N GLN A 127 -0.25 22.94 2.51
CA GLN A 127 -0.52 24.35 2.72
C GLN A 127 -1.20 24.64 4.07
N ALA A 128 -2.11 23.76 4.50
CA ALA A 128 -2.80 23.90 5.77
C ALA A 128 -1.85 23.70 6.96
N PHE A 129 -1.00 22.66 6.93
CA PHE A 129 0.02 22.46 7.97
C PHE A 129 1.10 23.55 7.97
N GLU A 130 1.49 24.07 6.81
CA GLU A 130 2.40 25.23 6.71
C GLU A 130 1.80 26.48 7.37
N ARG A 131 0.50 26.75 7.18
CA ARG A 131 -0.18 27.85 7.87
C ARG A 131 -0.23 27.63 9.38
N ALA A 132 -0.46 26.38 9.84
CA ALA A 132 -0.41 26.06 11.26
C ALA A 132 0.98 26.33 11.85
N LEU A 133 2.04 25.95 11.14
CA LEU A 133 3.43 26.19 11.53
C LEU A 133 3.85 27.66 11.43
N ALA A 134 3.25 28.45 10.53
CA ALA A 134 3.47 29.90 10.50
C ALA A 134 2.95 30.59 11.77
N ILE A 135 1.90 30.05 12.39
CA ILE A 135 1.35 30.55 13.66
C ILE A 135 2.11 29.98 14.85
N GLN A 136 2.39 28.67 14.84
CA GLN A 136 3.12 27.97 15.91
C GLN A 136 4.27 27.12 15.33
N PRO A 137 5.46 27.70 15.14
CA PRO A 137 6.59 27.02 14.48
C PRO A 137 7.09 25.75 15.15
N ASN A 138 6.91 25.64 16.47
CA ASN A 138 7.39 24.51 17.26
C ASN A 138 6.34 23.43 17.52
N HIS A 139 5.24 23.41 16.77
CA HIS A 139 4.20 22.39 16.92
C HIS A 139 4.64 21.06 16.28
N VAL A 140 5.20 20.15 17.09
CA VAL A 140 5.78 18.89 16.63
C VAL A 140 4.80 18.06 15.80
N PRO A 141 3.52 17.87 16.17
CA PRO A 141 2.57 17.14 15.32
C PRO A 141 2.45 17.73 13.91
N SER A 142 2.38 19.06 13.77
CA SER A 142 2.33 19.70 12.45
C SER A 142 3.58 19.45 11.61
N LEU A 143 4.77 19.49 12.23
CA LEU A 143 6.03 19.16 11.56
C LEU A 143 6.03 17.72 11.04
N VAL A 144 5.61 16.77 11.86
CA VAL A 144 5.55 15.34 11.51
C VAL A 144 4.53 15.10 10.40
N TRP A 145 3.31 15.64 10.52
CA TRP A 145 2.28 15.43 9.50
C TRP A 145 2.61 16.12 8.17
N LEU A 146 3.22 17.30 8.19
CA LEU A 146 3.72 17.93 6.97
C LEU A 146 4.82 17.08 6.32
N ALA A 147 5.74 16.54 7.13
CA ALA A 147 6.78 15.65 6.61
C ALA A 147 6.20 14.38 5.98
N GLU A 148 5.16 13.78 6.57
CA GLU A 148 4.42 12.66 5.98
C GLU A 148 3.84 13.02 4.60
N VAL A 149 3.21 14.18 4.48
CA VAL A 149 2.69 14.67 3.20
C VAL A 149 3.81 14.92 2.18
N ARG A 150 4.97 15.43 2.62
CA ARG A 150 6.15 15.61 1.75
C ARG A 150 6.73 14.29 1.29
N LEU A 151 6.78 13.26 2.16
CA LEU A 151 7.19 11.91 1.79
C LEU A 151 6.23 11.29 0.76
N ALA A 152 4.93 11.44 0.96
CA ALA A 152 3.92 10.97 0.01
C ALA A 152 4.04 11.65 -1.37
N ALA A 153 4.49 12.92 -1.39
CA ALA A 153 4.78 13.68 -2.61
C ALA A 153 6.18 13.42 -3.20
N ASN A 154 6.90 12.39 -2.72
CA ASN A 154 8.27 12.04 -3.11
C ASN A 154 9.27 13.19 -2.92
N ARG A 155 9.14 13.95 -1.82
CA ARG A 155 10.03 15.07 -1.43
C ARG A 155 10.74 14.75 -0.11
N PRO A 156 11.65 13.74 -0.07
CA PRO A 156 12.28 13.28 1.16
C PRO A 156 13.20 14.33 1.81
N ASP A 157 13.84 15.20 1.03
CA ASP A 157 14.72 16.25 1.57
C ASP A 157 13.94 17.30 2.38
N ASP A 158 12.74 17.65 1.90
CA ASP A 158 11.87 18.57 2.63
C ASP A 158 11.34 17.91 3.91
N ALA A 159 10.96 16.65 3.83
CA ALA A 159 10.52 15.88 4.99
C ALA A 159 11.63 15.75 6.05
N GLU A 160 12.86 15.47 5.63
CA GLU A 160 14.00 15.37 6.55
C GLU A 160 14.23 16.69 7.30
N ARG A 161 14.20 17.84 6.63
CA ARG A 161 14.35 19.15 7.29
C ARG A 161 13.30 19.41 8.36
N LEU A 162 12.04 19.09 8.07
CA LEU A 162 10.94 19.24 9.03
C LEU A 162 11.11 18.33 10.23
N LEU A 163 11.49 17.07 9.98
CA LEU A 163 11.70 16.07 11.03
C LEU A 163 12.95 16.34 11.88
N GLU A 164 14.01 16.92 11.31
CA GLU A 164 15.16 17.36 12.08
C GLU A 164 14.79 18.55 12.99
N THR A 165 13.95 19.47 12.52
CA THR A 165 13.39 20.52 13.38
C THR A 165 12.57 19.91 14.52
N ALA A 166 11.69 18.94 14.22
CA ALA A 166 10.90 18.24 15.21
C ALA A 166 11.78 17.47 16.22
N ARG A 167 12.87 16.85 15.76
CA ARG A 167 13.84 16.16 16.61
C ARG A 167 14.57 17.11 17.56
N GLY A 168 14.85 18.33 17.11
CA GLY A 168 15.43 19.37 17.98
C GLY A 168 14.52 19.74 19.16
N ILE A 169 13.20 19.60 18.99
CA ILE A 169 12.19 19.89 20.02
C ILE A 169 11.91 18.65 20.87
N GLU A 170 11.70 17.49 20.24
CA GLU A 170 11.40 16.21 20.89
C GLU A 170 12.39 15.12 20.45
N PRO A 171 13.62 15.07 21.02
CA PRO A 171 14.66 14.12 20.62
C PRO A 171 14.28 12.64 20.80
N GLN A 172 13.37 12.35 21.73
CA GLN A 172 12.91 11.00 22.08
C GLN A 172 11.55 10.64 21.42
N SER A 173 11.09 11.40 20.45
CA SER A 173 9.84 11.09 19.76
C SER A 173 10.02 9.93 18.78
N GLY A 174 9.40 8.78 19.07
CA GLY A 174 9.42 7.62 18.18
C GLY A 174 8.86 7.93 16.78
N ALA A 175 7.80 8.75 16.69
CA ALA A 175 7.21 9.17 15.43
C ALA A 175 8.18 10.01 14.58
N VAL A 176 8.92 10.92 15.21
CA VAL A 176 9.95 11.72 14.53
C VAL A 176 11.07 10.84 14.00
N LEU A 177 11.57 9.90 14.82
CA LEU A 177 12.61 8.96 14.41
C LEU A 177 12.11 8.02 13.29
N TYR A 178 10.87 7.55 13.37
CA TYR A 178 10.24 6.76 12.31
C TYR A 178 10.19 7.52 10.99
N GLY A 179 9.73 8.78 11.02
CA GLY A 179 9.70 9.66 9.87
C GLY A 179 11.09 9.89 9.26
N LEU A 180 12.12 10.16 10.09
CA LEU A 180 13.52 10.31 9.64
C LEU A 180 14.04 9.04 8.99
N GLY A 181 13.71 7.87 9.53
CA GLY A 181 14.06 6.60 8.94
C GLY A 181 13.43 6.39 7.56
N ARG A 182 12.17 6.79 7.39
CA ARG A 182 11.48 6.73 6.10
C ARG A 182 12.03 7.74 5.08
N ALA A 183 12.38 8.94 5.52
CA ALA A 183 13.03 9.94 4.67
C ALA A 183 14.41 9.45 4.18
N ALA A 184 15.23 8.89 5.08
CA ALA A 184 16.50 8.30 4.73
C ALA A 184 16.35 7.10 3.76
N LEU A 185 15.35 6.24 3.98
CA LEU A 185 15.03 5.12 3.09
C LEU A 185 14.67 5.61 1.67
N ALA A 186 13.82 6.64 1.56
CA ALA A 186 13.44 7.23 0.28
C ALA A 186 14.63 7.84 -0.47
N ARG A 187 15.65 8.30 0.25
CA ARG A 187 16.93 8.80 -0.30
C ARG A 187 17.95 7.69 -0.56
N GLN A 188 17.60 6.44 -0.28
CA GLN A 188 18.49 5.28 -0.35
C GLN A 188 19.70 5.36 0.61
N ASP A 189 19.64 6.18 1.65
CA ASP A 189 20.60 6.17 2.75
C ASP A 189 20.21 5.08 3.75
N PHE A 190 20.47 3.84 3.35
CA PHE A 190 20.01 2.66 4.09
C PHE A 190 20.61 2.56 5.49
N SER A 191 21.87 2.98 5.65
CA SER A 191 22.53 2.95 6.97
C SER A 191 21.87 3.93 7.94
N LYS A 192 21.56 5.14 7.48
CA LYS A 192 20.84 6.14 8.28
C LYS A 192 19.41 5.69 8.56
N ALA A 193 18.75 5.06 7.58
CA ALA A 193 17.42 4.50 7.74
C ALA A 193 17.38 3.43 8.84
N VAL A 194 18.30 2.45 8.83
CA VAL A 194 18.40 1.43 9.88
C VAL A 194 18.53 2.08 11.24
N LYS A 195 19.49 3.01 11.40
CA LYS A 195 19.74 3.69 12.70
C LYS A 195 18.48 4.35 13.28
N HIS A 196 17.74 5.09 12.45
CA HIS A 196 16.55 5.81 12.91
C HIS A 196 15.36 4.87 13.17
N LEU A 197 15.17 3.86 12.31
CA LEU A 197 14.06 2.92 12.47
C LEU A 197 14.26 1.98 13.68
N GLU A 198 15.49 1.56 13.98
CA GLU A 198 15.80 0.82 15.20
C GLU A 198 15.58 1.65 16.46
N ALA A 199 16.00 2.92 16.43
CA ALA A 199 15.74 3.83 17.54
C ALA A 199 14.24 4.04 17.77
N ALA A 200 13.45 4.20 16.68
CA ALA A 200 11.99 4.29 16.78
C ALA A 200 11.37 3.01 17.36
N LEU A 201 11.83 1.84 16.91
CA LEU A 201 11.36 0.54 17.40
C LEU A 201 11.74 0.29 18.87
N THR A 202 12.89 0.79 19.32
CA THR A 202 13.30 0.73 20.72
C THR A 202 12.36 1.53 21.62
N ILE A 203 11.88 2.70 21.15
CA ILE A 203 10.94 3.55 21.89
C ILE A 203 9.53 2.92 21.87
N ALA A 204 9.12 2.35 20.75
CA ALA A 204 7.80 1.78 20.55
C ALA A 204 7.88 0.34 20.00
N PRO A 205 8.20 -0.66 20.84
CA PRO A 205 8.36 -2.05 20.39
C PRO A 205 7.09 -2.68 19.77
N GLY A 206 5.92 -2.15 20.12
CA GLY A 206 4.63 -2.61 19.59
C GLY A 206 4.25 -2.00 18.23
N ALA A 207 5.00 -1.01 17.72
CA ALA A 207 4.70 -0.35 16.44
C ALA A 207 5.14 -1.23 15.26
N SER A 208 4.33 -2.23 14.93
CA SER A 208 4.68 -3.26 13.93
C SER A 208 4.85 -2.72 12.50
N ARG A 209 4.30 -1.56 12.19
CA ARG A 209 4.46 -0.88 10.89
C ARG A 209 5.93 -0.48 10.61
N ILE A 210 6.76 -0.30 11.64
CA ILE A 210 8.19 0.02 11.50
C ILE A 210 8.97 -1.12 10.84
N HIS A 211 8.54 -2.37 11.02
CA HIS A 211 9.30 -3.53 10.56
C HIS A 211 9.48 -3.59 9.04
N TYR A 212 8.49 -3.17 8.26
CA TYR A 212 8.60 -3.21 6.80
C TYR A 212 9.69 -2.25 6.26
N PRO A 213 9.67 -0.94 6.54
CA PRO A 213 10.76 -0.05 6.11
C PRO A 213 12.12 -0.42 6.68
N LEU A 214 12.18 -0.98 7.90
CA LEU A 214 13.42 -1.47 8.50
C LEU A 214 13.96 -2.68 7.72
N ALA A 215 13.10 -3.60 7.29
CA ALA A 215 13.51 -4.71 6.44
C ALA A 215 14.05 -4.23 5.09
N LEU A 216 13.44 -3.22 4.48
CA LEU A 216 13.93 -2.62 3.24
C LEU A 216 15.30 -1.97 3.45
N ALA A 217 15.50 -1.28 4.55
CA ALA A 217 16.77 -0.65 4.89
C ALA A 217 17.88 -1.70 5.12
N TYR A 218 17.60 -2.78 5.86
CA TYR A 218 18.54 -3.89 6.04
C TYR A 218 18.90 -4.59 4.74
N ARG A 219 17.92 -4.75 3.84
CA ARG A 219 18.20 -5.28 2.50
C ARG A 219 19.11 -4.35 1.71
N GLY A 220 18.91 -3.05 1.82
CA GLY A 220 19.76 -2.04 1.15
C GLY A 220 21.22 -2.07 1.59
N ILE A 221 21.51 -2.41 2.84
CA ILE A 221 22.87 -2.61 3.36
C ILE A 221 23.38 -4.06 3.18
N GLY A 222 22.62 -4.95 2.52
CA GLY A 222 23.00 -6.33 2.26
C GLY A 222 22.77 -7.32 3.40
N ASN A 223 22.17 -6.93 4.51
CA ASN A 223 21.87 -7.80 5.65
C ASN A 223 20.54 -8.54 5.47
N ARG A 224 20.57 -9.64 4.70
CA ARG A 224 19.39 -10.45 4.37
C ARG A 224 18.73 -11.08 5.60
N THR A 225 19.52 -11.55 6.54
CA THR A 225 19.02 -12.21 7.76
C THR A 225 18.14 -11.28 8.58
N GLN A 226 18.59 -10.05 8.82
CA GLN A 226 17.78 -9.06 9.54
C GLN A 226 16.57 -8.61 8.71
N ALA A 227 16.71 -8.46 7.41
CA ALA A 227 15.60 -8.12 6.54
C ALA A 227 14.46 -9.16 6.64
N GLU A 228 14.76 -10.45 6.58
CA GLU A 228 13.78 -11.53 6.70
C GLU A 228 13.16 -11.57 8.11
N ALA A 229 13.96 -11.39 9.16
CA ALA A 229 13.49 -11.33 10.54
C ALA A 229 12.48 -10.18 10.76
N HIS A 230 12.69 -9.03 10.14
CA HIS A 230 11.75 -7.91 10.24
C HIS A 230 10.53 -8.09 9.32
N LEU A 231 10.67 -8.69 8.16
CA LEU A 231 9.53 -9.00 7.29
C LEU A 231 8.52 -9.94 7.98
N SER A 232 9.01 -10.90 8.77
CA SER A 232 8.13 -11.81 9.52
C SER A 232 7.33 -11.13 10.63
N LYS A 233 7.78 -9.95 11.10
CA LYS A 233 7.16 -9.17 12.20
C LYS A 233 6.35 -7.97 11.69
N ARG A 234 6.21 -7.80 10.37
CA ARG A 234 5.46 -6.70 9.80
C ARG A 234 3.99 -6.73 10.24
N GLY A 235 3.42 -5.57 10.49
CA GLY A 235 2.01 -5.40 10.89
C GLY A 235 1.54 -3.98 10.62
N GLU A 236 0.34 -3.65 11.10
CA GLU A 236 -0.33 -2.38 10.80
C GLU A 236 -0.37 -1.41 11.99
N VAL A 237 0.21 -1.78 13.13
CA VAL A 237 0.23 -0.89 14.30
C VAL A 237 1.14 0.29 14.03
N ASP A 238 0.52 1.47 13.89
CA ASP A 238 1.16 2.74 13.54
C ASP A 238 1.84 3.40 14.75
N LEU A 239 2.68 4.39 14.49
CA LEU A 239 3.34 5.23 15.47
C LEU A 239 3.10 6.71 15.16
N PRO A 240 1.91 7.25 15.43
CA PRO A 240 1.63 8.67 15.25
C PRO A 240 2.40 9.51 16.29
N PRO A 241 2.64 10.82 16.03
CA PRO A 241 3.13 11.73 17.05
C PRO A 241 2.15 11.82 18.22
N ALA A 242 2.64 12.18 19.40
CA ALA A 242 1.78 12.56 20.51
C ALA A 242 0.98 13.82 20.10
N ASP A 243 -0.33 13.69 19.98
CA ASP A 243 -1.20 14.68 19.36
C ASP A 243 -2.47 14.91 20.18
N PRO A 244 -2.44 15.80 21.18
CA PRO A 244 -3.59 16.10 22.03
C PRO A 244 -4.80 16.59 21.23
N LEU A 245 -4.56 17.40 20.18
CA LEU A 245 -5.66 17.96 19.38
C LEU A 245 -6.42 16.87 18.63
N MET A 246 -5.71 15.91 18.03
CA MET A 246 -6.35 14.79 17.37
C MET A 246 -6.89 13.74 18.35
N ALA A 247 -6.28 13.60 19.53
CA ALA A 247 -6.85 12.79 20.60
C ALA A 247 -8.22 13.31 21.05
N ASP A 248 -8.39 14.63 21.17
CA ASP A 248 -9.69 15.23 21.46
C ASP A 248 -10.73 14.91 20.36
N VAL A 249 -10.33 14.98 19.08
CA VAL A 249 -11.20 14.60 17.96
C VAL A 249 -11.60 13.12 18.05
N ALA A 250 -10.61 12.23 18.28
CA ALA A 250 -10.86 10.80 18.44
C ALA A 250 -11.81 10.49 19.61
N ASN A 251 -11.71 11.27 20.70
CA ASN A 251 -12.59 11.13 21.88
C ASN A 251 -14.04 11.58 21.66
N LEU A 252 -14.32 12.38 20.63
CA LEU A 252 -15.71 12.76 20.29
C LEU A 252 -16.55 11.57 19.85
N LEU A 253 -15.90 10.54 19.29
CA LEU A 253 -16.53 9.27 18.89
C LEU A 253 -15.81 8.08 19.55
N GLN A 254 -15.54 8.18 20.84
CA GLN A 254 -14.71 7.26 21.62
C GLN A 254 -14.92 5.76 21.35
N ASN A 255 -16.12 5.38 20.88
CA ASN A 255 -16.43 3.97 20.69
C ASN A 255 -15.91 3.41 19.36
N ALA A 256 -15.89 4.17 18.26
CA ALA A 256 -15.45 3.67 16.95
C ALA A 256 -13.96 3.29 16.93
N ALA A 257 -13.09 4.20 17.38
CA ALA A 257 -11.65 3.95 17.41
C ALA A 257 -11.26 2.76 18.32
N ALA A 258 -11.96 2.61 19.45
CA ALA A 258 -11.75 1.47 20.34
C ALA A 258 -12.17 0.13 19.69
N TYR A 259 -13.27 0.13 18.93
CA TYR A 259 -13.71 -1.03 18.17
C TYR A 259 -12.76 -1.33 16.99
N GLU A 260 -12.28 -0.32 16.28
CA GLU A 260 -11.28 -0.47 15.22
C GLU A 260 -9.97 -1.09 15.75
N ALA A 261 -9.47 -0.57 16.86
CA ALA A 261 -8.24 -1.10 17.49
C ALA A 261 -8.40 -2.58 17.89
N ARG A 262 -9.53 -2.94 18.51
CA ARG A 262 -9.84 -4.34 18.87
C ARG A 262 -10.02 -5.20 17.62
N GLY A 263 -10.68 -4.68 16.59
CA GLY A 263 -10.83 -5.36 15.31
C GLY A 263 -9.49 -5.62 14.62
N ALA A 264 -8.59 -4.65 14.61
CA ALA A 264 -7.23 -4.81 14.08
C ALA A 264 -6.43 -5.85 14.90
N GLN A 265 -6.50 -5.80 16.22
CA GLN A 265 -5.87 -6.79 17.10
C GLN A 265 -6.40 -8.22 16.83
N ALA A 266 -7.71 -8.35 16.62
CA ALA A 266 -8.32 -9.64 16.27
C ALA A 266 -7.86 -10.16 14.89
N LEU A 267 -7.69 -9.26 13.89
CA LEU A 267 -7.09 -9.63 12.59
C LEU A 267 -5.67 -10.17 12.75
N ASP A 268 -4.83 -9.48 13.53
CA ASP A 268 -3.45 -9.91 13.78
C ASP A 268 -3.40 -11.26 14.52
N ALA A 269 -4.35 -11.50 15.45
CA ALA A 269 -4.53 -12.75 16.16
C ALA A 269 -5.18 -13.86 15.31
N ARG A 270 -5.61 -13.56 14.07
CA ARG A 270 -6.39 -14.45 13.18
C ARG A 270 -7.74 -14.88 13.77
N ASP A 271 -8.27 -14.09 14.70
CA ASP A 271 -9.63 -14.23 15.21
C ASP A 271 -10.61 -13.50 14.27
N TRP A 272 -10.93 -14.17 13.15
CA TRP A 272 -11.78 -13.59 12.12
C TRP A 272 -13.19 -13.26 12.63
N PRO A 273 -13.86 -14.13 13.42
CA PRO A 273 -15.15 -13.78 14.00
C PRO A 273 -15.12 -12.56 14.92
N GLY A 274 -14.13 -12.50 15.81
CA GLY A 274 -13.91 -11.34 16.68
C GLY A 274 -13.62 -10.06 15.90
N ALA A 275 -12.79 -10.15 14.85
CA ALA A 275 -12.52 -9.03 13.96
C ALA A 275 -13.80 -8.52 13.29
N ILE A 276 -14.63 -9.40 12.75
CA ILE A 276 -15.92 -9.04 12.12
C ILE A 276 -16.83 -8.34 13.12
N GLU A 277 -16.98 -8.89 14.32
CA GLU A 277 -17.82 -8.29 15.36
C GLU A 277 -17.37 -6.86 15.70
N GLN A 278 -16.08 -6.69 15.99
CA GLN A 278 -15.57 -5.39 16.42
C GLN A 278 -15.59 -4.36 15.27
N LEU A 279 -15.18 -4.76 14.05
CA LEU A 279 -15.16 -3.86 12.89
C LEU A 279 -16.57 -3.49 12.42
N THR A 280 -17.55 -4.40 12.57
CA THR A 280 -18.96 -4.07 12.29
C THR A 280 -19.47 -2.99 13.25
N LYS A 281 -19.21 -3.12 14.56
CA LYS A 281 -19.54 -2.08 15.55
C LYS A 281 -18.83 -0.75 15.24
N ALA A 282 -17.57 -0.80 14.79
CA ALA A 282 -16.86 0.40 14.38
C ALA A 282 -17.55 1.09 13.18
N ILE A 283 -18.02 0.34 12.19
CA ILE A 283 -18.72 0.85 11.01
C ILE A 283 -20.11 1.39 11.37
N GLU A 284 -20.82 0.78 12.32
CA GLU A 284 -22.11 1.31 12.81
C GLU A 284 -21.96 2.72 13.37
N ILE A 285 -20.82 2.99 14.03
CA ILE A 285 -20.53 4.29 14.65
C ILE A 285 -19.92 5.27 13.63
N ALA A 286 -18.98 4.80 12.79
CA ALA A 286 -18.25 5.58 11.79
C ALA A 286 -18.34 4.94 10.40
N PRO A 287 -19.50 5.03 9.70
CA PRO A 287 -19.79 4.25 8.50
C PRO A 287 -18.93 4.63 7.27
N ARG A 288 -18.22 5.76 7.32
CA ARG A 288 -17.45 6.30 6.20
C ARG A 288 -15.94 6.05 6.30
N ASN A 289 -15.51 5.18 7.22
CA ASN A 289 -14.10 4.80 7.33
C ASN A 289 -13.74 3.72 6.29
N ALA A 290 -13.01 4.12 5.25
CA ALA A 290 -12.58 3.23 4.18
C ALA A 290 -11.63 2.12 4.68
N PHE A 291 -10.77 2.43 5.67
CA PHE A 291 -9.84 1.44 6.23
C PHE A 291 -10.56 0.41 7.10
N THR A 292 -11.56 0.81 7.88
CA THR A 292 -12.37 -0.13 8.65
C THR A 292 -13.11 -1.10 7.72
N ARG A 293 -13.66 -0.58 6.62
CA ARG A 293 -14.29 -1.42 5.59
C ARG A 293 -13.30 -2.34 4.88
N LEU A 294 -12.10 -1.85 4.55
CA LEU A 294 -11.02 -2.70 4.03
C LEU A 294 -10.71 -3.86 4.99
N ASN A 295 -10.54 -3.55 6.28
CA ASN A 295 -10.23 -4.55 7.30
C ASN A 295 -11.37 -5.54 7.50
N LEU A 296 -12.63 -5.08 7.49
CA LEU A 296 -13.80 -5.96 7.55
C LEU A 296 -13.88 -6.85 6.31
N GLY A 297 -13.62 -6.31 5.11
CA GLY A 297 -13.54 -7.09 3.88
C GLY A 297 -12.47 -8.17 3.97
N THR A 298 -11.31 -7.86 4.55
CA THR A 298 -10.24 -8.83 4.79
C THR A 298 -10.67 -9.94 5.76
N ALA A 299 -11.36 -9.59 6.85
CA ALA A 299 -11.88 -10.57 7.80
C ALA A 299 -12.88 -11.54 7.14
N TYR A 300 -13.81 -11.02 6.32
CA TYR A 300 -14.73 -11.85 5.55
C TYR A 300 -14.01 -12.74 4.52
N TYR A 301 -13.02 -12.21 3.82
CA TYR A 301 -12.20 -12.99 2.88
C TYR A 301 -11.51 -14.17 3.56
N MET A 302 -10.92 -13.93 4.73
CA MET A 302 -10.26 -14.98 5.51
C MET A 302 -11.23 -16.01 6.07
N GLN A 303 -12.50 -15.64 6.28
CA GLN A 303 -13.60 -16.57 6.60
C GLN A 303 -14.20 -17.27 5.37
N ARG A 304 -13.65 -17.02 4.17
CA ARG A 304 -14.17 -17.53 2.88
C ARG A 304 -15.56 -17.04 2.49
N ASP A 305 -15.97 -15.90 3.05
CA ASP A 305 -17.20 -15.21 2.65
C ASP A 305 -16.87 -14.17 1.58
N ALA A 306 -16.72 -14.66 0.36
CA ALA A 306 -16.28 -13.86 -0.78
C ALA A 306 -17.28 -12.76 -1.18
N ASP A 307 -18.58 -12.96 -0.91
CA ASP A 307 -19.61 -11.98 -1.29
C ASP A 307 -19.60 -10.77 -0.36
N ARG A 308 -19.60 -11.01 0.96
CA ARG A 308 -19.48 -9.93 1.95
C ARG A 308 -18.11 -9.23 1.86
N ALA A 309 -17.04 -9.97 1.62
CA ALA A 309 -15.72 -9.36 1.40
C ALA A 309 -15.74 -8.37 0.23
N LEU A 310 -16.32 -8.78 -0.92
CA LEU A 310 -16.41 -7.95 -2.11
C LEU A 310 -17.25 -6.68 -1.87
N GLU A 311 -18.36 -6.79 -1.15
CA GLU A 311 -19.18 -5.65 -0.77
C GLU A 311 -18.37 -4.62 0.02
N GLN A 312 -17.66 -5.06 1.07
CA GLN A 312 -16.86 -4.16 1.91
C GLN A 312 -15.68 -3.54 1.15
N TYR A 313 -14.99 -4.29 0.29
CA TYR A 313 -13.91 -3.74 -0.54
C TYR A 313 -14.43 -2.71 -1.56
N ARG A 314 -15.58 -2.94 -2.19
CA ARG A 314 -16.20 -1.97 -3.10
C ARG A 314 -16.59 -0.69 -2.37
N GLU A 315 -17.15 -0.81 -1.18
CA GLU A 315 -17.50 0.35 -0.38
C GLU A 315 -16.24 1.09 0.10
N ALA A 316 -15.16 0.38 0.45
CA ALA A 316 -13.87 0.99 0.76
C ALA A 316 -13.32 1.81 -0.43
N VAL A 317 -13.38 1.27 -1.64
CA VAL A 317 -12.98 1.97 -2.87
C VAL A 317 -13.91 3.16 -3.17
N ARG A 318 -15.22 3.03 -2.95
CA ARG A 318 -16.16 4.14 -3.12
C ARG A 318 -15.85 5.32 -2.19
N LEU A 319 -15.47 5.02 -0.96
CA LEU A 319 -15.10 6.03 0.04
C LEU A 319 -13.70 6.62 -0.20
N GLN A 320 -12.77 5.79 -0.63
CA GLN A 320 -11.39 6.18 -0.91
C GLN A 320 -10.89 5.49 -2.20
N PRO A 321 -11.09 6.10 -3.38
CA PRO A 321 -10.72 5.51 -4.67
C PRO A 321 -9.23 5.19 -4.84
N SER A 322 -8.36 5.83 -4.05
CA SER A 322 -6.91 5.58 -4.07
C SER A 322 -6.45 4.43 -3.17
N LEU A 323 -7.36 3.68 -2.55
CA LEU A 323 -7.01 2.62 -1.61
C LEU A 323 -6.56 1.35 -2.35
N ALA A 324 -5.27 1.28 -2.68
CA ALA A 324 -4.65 0.20 -3.45
C ALA A 324 -4.96 -1.21 -2.91
N ARG A 325 -4.96 -1.38 -1.59
CA ARG A 325 -5.24 -2.67 -0.93
C ARG A 325 -6.69 -3.15 -1.14
N ALA A 326 -7.65 -2.23 -1.22
CA ALA A 326 -9.04 -2.59 -1.50
C ALA A 326 -9.21 -3.02 -2.97
N HIS A 327 -8.57 -2.32 -3.90
CA HIS A 327 -8.52 -2.74 -5.30
C HIS A 327 -7.86 -4.12 -5.44
N PHE A 328 -6.76 -4.36 -4.73
CA PHE A 328 -6.12 -5.68 -4.73
C PHE A 328 -7.06 -6.77 -4.21
N GLY A 329 -7.76 -6.54 -3.10
CA GLY A 329 -8.74 -7.49 -2.56
C GLY A 329 -9.87 -7.81 -3.54
N ILE A 330 -10.39 -6.80 -4.26
CA ILE A 330 -11.36 -7.02 -5.34
C ILE A 330 -10.74 -7.88 -6.45
N GLY A 331 -9.51 -7.56 -6.87
CA GLY A 331 -8.80 -8.31 -7.90
C GLY A 331 -8.66 -9.79 -7.56
N VAL A 332 -8.24 -10.12 -6.34
CA VAL A 332 -8.13 -11.51 -5.84
C VAL A 332 -9.48 -12.22 -5.88
N LEU A 333 -10.56 -11.57 -5.47
CA LEU A 333 -11.89 -12.15 -5.50
C LEU A 333 -12.40 -12.37 -6.94
N MET A 334 -12.10 -11.45 -7.88
CA MET A 334 -12.43 -11.64 -9.29
C MET A 334 -11.64 -12.79 -9.91
N GLU A 335 -10.36 -12.88 -9.59
CA GLU A 335 -9.48 -13.96 -10.04
C GLU A 335 -9.97 -15.34 -9.57
N THR A 336 -10.34 -15.48 -8.29
CA THR A 336 -10.88 -16.74 -7.75
C THR A 336 -12.21 -17.15 -8.38
N ARG A 337 -12.97 -16.20 -8.94
CA ARG A 337 -14.20 -16.43 -9.69
C ARG A 337 -13.96 -16.71 -11.18
N GLY A 338 -12.71 -16.74 -11.64
CA GLY A 338 -12.35 -16.91 -13.05
C GLY A 338 -12.67 -15.70 -13.92
N GLN A 339 -12.88 -14.53 -13.32
CA GLN A 339 -13.20 -13.28 -14.02
C GLN A 339 -11.92 -12.50 -14.30
N ASP A 340 -11.01 -13.09 -15.08
CA ASP A 340 -9.69 -12.52 -15.37
C ASP A 340 -9.72 -11.06 -15.88
N PRO A 341 -10.63 -10.61 -16.75
CA PRO A 341 -10.68 -9.21 -17.17
C PRO A 341 -10.92 -8.24 -16.00
N ALA A 342 -11.86 -8.56 -15.11
CA ALA A 342 -12.17 -7.73 -13.94
C ALA A 342 -11.04 -7.78 -12.90
N ALA A 343 -10.36 -8.91 -12.77
CA ALA A 343 -9.17 -9.05 -11.92
C ALA A 343 -8.02 -8.15 -12.42
N ILE A 344 -7.75 -8.17 -13.73
CA ILE A 344 -6.72 -7.32 -14.37
C ILE A 344 -7.03 -5.84 -14.14
N GLU A 345 -8.28 -5.41 -14.33
CA GLU A 345 -8.69 -4.02 -14.07
C GLU A 345 -8.41 -3.62 -12.61
N SER A 346 -8.82 -4.46 -11.67
CA SER A 346 -8.65 -4.20 -10.24
C SER A 346 -7.19 -4.20 -9.81
N PHE A 347 -6.38 -5.16 -10.29
CA PHE A 347 -4.94 -5.18 -10.02
C PHE A 347 -4.22 -3.99 -10.67
N THR A 348 -4.65 -3.56 -11.86
CA THR A 348 -4.12 -2.36 -12.51
C THR A 348 -4.40 -1.11 -11.66
N ALA A 349 -5.63 -0.97 -11.15
CA ALA A 349 -5.96 0.12 -10.24
C ALA A 349 -5.12 0.08 -8.96
N ALA A 350 -4.90 -1.11 -8.37
CA ALA A 350 -4.03 -1.26 -7.20
C ALA A 350 -2.59 -0.79 -7.48
N VAL A 351 -2.00 -1.22 -8.59
CA VAL A 351 -0.63 -0.85 -9.00
C VAL A 351 -0.51 0.63 -9.37
N THR A 352 -1.57 1.23 -9.93
CA THR A 352 -1.62 2.66 -10.26
C THR A 352 -1.63 3.52 -9.00
N ASN A 353 -2.41 3.12 -7.99
CA ASN A 353 -2.51 3.84 -6.72
C ASN A 353 -1.32 3.60 -5.79
N ASP A 354 -0.70 2.41 -5.86
CA ASP A 354 0.55 2.11 -5.16
C ASP A 354 1.52 1.38 -6.11
N PRO A 355 2.41 2.10 -6.80
CA PRO A 355 3.41 1.51 -7.69
C PRO A 355 4.41 0.58 -7.00
N SER A 356 4.53 0.64 -5.68
CA SER A 356 5.43 -0.21 -4.89
C SER A 356 4.78 -1.50 -4.39
N TYR A 357 3.47 -1.70 -4.63
CA TYR A 357 2.71 -2.85 -4.16
C TYR A 357 3.09 -4.12 -4.96
N ILE A 358 4.08 -4.85 -4.45
CA ILE A 358 4.69 -6.02 -5.12
C ILE A 358 3.65 -7.10 -5.41
N GLU A 359 2.82 -7.45 -4.43
CA GLU A 359 1.82 -8.51 -4.54
C GLU A 359 0.78 -8.19 -5.62
N ALA A 360 0.30 -6.94 -5.68
CA ALA A 360 -0.65 -6.52 -6.72
C ALA A 360 -0.01 -6.57 -8.11
N ARG A 361 1.24 -6.15 -8.22
CA ARG A 361 1.99 -6.16 -9.48
C ARG A 361 2.28 -7.58 -9.95
N PHE A 362 2.63 -8.48 -9.04
CA PHE A 362 2.83 -9.90 -9.35
C PHE A 362 1.54 -10.57 -9.79
N SER A 363 0.42 -10.33 -9.08
CA SER A 363 -0.90 -10.84 -9.46
C SER A 363 -1.36 -10.30 -10.81
N LEU A 364 -1.12 -9.01 -11.10
CA LEU A 364 -1.38 -8.43 -12.42
C LEU A 364 -0.60 -9.15 -13.52
N ALA A 365 0.70 -9.39 -13.30
CA ALA A 365 1.54 -10.09 -14.27
C ALA A 365 1.02 -11.51 -14.53
N ASN A 366 0.64 -12.25 -13.49
CA ASN A 366 0.07 -13.59 -13.62
C ASN A 366 -1.28 -13.57 -14.37
N ALA A 367 -2.17 -12.66 -14.03
CA ALA A 367 -3.47 -12.53 -14.68
C ALA A 367 -3.35 -12.17 -16.16
N LEU A 368 -2.44 -11.24 -16.50
CA LEU A 368 -2.12 -10.91 -17.90
C LEU A 368 -1.57 -12.11 -18.67
N ARG A 369 -0.65 -12.87 -18.07
CA ARG A 369 -0.07 -14.06 -18.70
C ARG A 369 -1.13 -15.14 -18.91
N ARG A 370 -2.00 -15.38 -17.93
CA ARG A 370 -3.10 -16.36 -18.01
C ARG A 370 -4.13 -15.98 -19.10
N SER A 371 -4.42 -14.69 -19.24
CA SER A 371 -5.33 -14.18 -20.28
C SER A 371 -4.69 -14.10 -21.68
N GLY A 372 -3.45 -14.57 -21.85
CA GLY A 372 -2.73 -14.54 -23.13
C GLY A 372 -2.05 -13.20 -23.45
N ARG A 373 -2.16 -12.18 -22.62
CA ARG A 373 -1.51 -10.85 -22.76
C ARG A 373 -0.06 -10.90 -22.24
N VAL A 374 0.69 -11.87 -22.80
CA VAL A 374 2.01 -12.26 -22.26
C VAL A 374 3.02 -11.12 -22.34
N GLU A 375 3.04 -10.38 -23.47
CA GLU A 375 3.95 -9.25 -23.66
C GLU A 375 3.76 -8.17 -22.59
N GLU A 376 2.51 -7.89 -22.24
CA GLU A 376 2.17 -6.91 -21.22
C GLU A 376 2.53 -7.37 -19.81
N SER A 377 2.64 -8.68 -19.57
CA SER A 377 3.03 -9.21 -18.25
C SER A 377 4.51 -8.99 -17.93
N LEU A 378 5.39 -8.97 -18.94
CA LEU A 378 6.84 -8.93 -18.74
C LEU A 378 7.34 -7.70 -17.96
N PRO A 379 6.94 -6.46 -18.27
CA PRO A 379 7.36 -5.30 -17.51
C PRO A 379 6.92 -5.36 -16.03
N HIS A 380 5.78 -5.97 -15.73
CA HIS A 380 5.34 -6.13 -14.35
C HIS A 380 6.19 -7.14 -13.59
N TYR A 381 6.53 -8.30 -14.17
CA TYR A 381 7.50 -9.22 -13.57
C TYR A 381 8.88 -8.58 -13.39
N ALA A 382 9.36 -7.84 -14.39
CA ALA A 382 10.65 -7.16 -14.31
C ALA A 382 10.68 -6.15 -13.15
N GLU A 383 9.61 -5.41 -12.95
CA GLU A 383 9.52 -4.44 -11.85
C GLU A 383 9.40 -5.12 -10.48
N VAL A 384 8.65 -6.23 -10.35
CA VAL A 384 8.66 -7.06 -9.13
C VAL A 384 10.09 -7.48 -8.79
N LEU A 385 10.84 -7.95 -9.78
CA LEU A 385 12.23 -8.42 -9.60
C LEU A 385 13.23 -7.28 -9.34
N ARG A 386 12.94 -6.08 -9.85
CA ARG A 386 13.71 -4.88 -9.52
C ARG A 386 13.54 -4.49 -8.06
N ILE A 387 12.29 -4.54 -7.55
CA ILE A 387 11.98 -4.21 -6.16
C ILE A 387 12.45 -5.32 -5.22
N ASN A 388 12.14 -6.57 -5.57
CA ASN A 388 12.53 -7.74 -4.79
C ASN A 388 13.06 -8.88 -5.68
N PRO A 389 14.39 -8.98 -5.87
CA PRO A 389 15.00 -10.05 -6.68
C PRO A 389 14.80 -11.47 -6.14
N ALA A 390 14.39 -11.63 -4.87
CA ALA A 390 14.18 -12.92 -4.23
C ALA A 390 12.80 -13.54 -4.52
N VAL A 391 11.91 -12.86 -5.27
CA VAL A 391 10.61 -13.43 -5.67
C VAL A 391 10.82 -14.41 -6.81
N SER A 392 11.17 -15.65 -6.47
CA SER A 392 11.49 -16.71 -7.44
C SER A 392 10.32 -17.01 -8.39
N GLN A 393 9.09 -16.93 -7.91
CA GLN A 393 7.88 -17.12 -8.73
C GLN A 393 7.78 -16.07 -9.85
N ALA A 394 8.14 -14.81 -9.55
CA ALA A 394 8.15 -13.75 -10.57
C ALA A 394 9.26 -14.00 -11.60
N SER A 395 10.42 -14.51 -11.15
CA SER A 395 11.51 -14.87 -12.04
C SER A 395 11.11 -16.00 -13.00
N PHE A 396 10.50 -17.03 -12.46
CA PHE A 396 9.99 -18.15 -13.26
C PHE A 396 8.88 -17.69 -14.22
N GLY A 397 7.95 -16.87 -13.74
CA GLY A 397 6.88 -16.28 -14.56
C GLY A 397 7.43 -15.46 -15.73
N TYR A 398 8.46 -14.65 -15.47
CA TYR A 398 9.16 -13.87 -16.50
C TYR A 398 9.82 -14.76 -17.55
N ALA A 399 10.58 -15.77 -17.10
CA ALA A 399 11.25 -16.72 -18.01
C ALA A 399 10.24 -17.48 -18.90
N MET A 400 9.13 -17.96 -18.33
CA MET A 400 8.10 -18.65 -19.10
C MET A 400 7.32 -17.71 -20.01
N GLY A 401 7.17 -16.46 -19.66
CA GLY A 401 6.64 -15.41 -20.54
C GLY A 401 7.53 -15.23 -21.79
N LEU A 402 8.85 -15.16 -21.61
CA LEU A 402 9.81 -15.07 -22.69
C LEU A 402 9.74 -16.32 -23.61
N VAL A 403 9.65 -17.52 -23.04
CA VAL A 403 9.45 -18.77 -23.79
C VAL A 403 8.20 -18.70 -24.66
N ARG A 404 7.08 -18.25 -24.10
CA ARG A 404 5.81 -18.17 -24.83
C ARG A 404 5.84 -17.16 -26.00
N LEU A 405 6.66 -16.12 -25.88
CA LEU A 405 6.90 -15.12 -26.92
C LEU A 405 7.98 -15.54 -27.95
N GLY A 406 8.54 -16.75 -27.83
CA GLY A 406 9.60 -17.21 -28.71
C GLY A 406 10.97 -16.55 -28.45
N ARG A 407 11.11 -15.79 -27.36
CA ARG A 407 12.38 -15.11 -26.97
C ARG A 407 13.31 -16.07 -26.23
N TYR A 408 13.66 -17.20 -26.91
CA TYR A 408 14.30 -18.35 -26.27
C TYR A 408 15.70 -18.07 -25.72
N GLN A 409 16.48 -17.20 -26.35
CA GLN A 409 17.80 -16.84 -25.84
C GLN A 409 17.70 -16.06 -24.53
N GLU A 410 16.82 -15.08 -24.48
CA GLU A 410 16.61 -14.30 -23.26
C GLU A 410 16.03 -15.16 -22.12
N ALA A 411 15.15 -16.12 -22.45
CA ALA A 411 14.64 -17.10 -21.49
C ALA A 411 15.77 -17.99 -20.94
N ARG A 412 16.67 -18.45 -21.81
CA ARG A 412 17.87 -19.21 -21.42
C ARG A 412 18.75 -18.41 -20.46
N ASP A 413 19.13 -17.18 -20.85
CA ASP A 413 19.96 -16.32 -20.03
C ASP A 413 19.33 -16.00 -18.68
N ARG A 414 18.00 -15.89 -18.65
CA ARG A 414 17.25 -15.70 -17.40
C ARG A 414 17.30 -16.96 -16.53
N LEU A 415 16.97 -18.12 -17.08
CA LEU A 415 16.98 -19.39 -16.35
C LEU A 415 18.38 -19.75 -15.84
N GLU A 416 19.45 -19.44 -16.61
CA GLU A 416 20.83 -19.66 -16.16
C GLU A 416 21.19 -18.82 -14.91
N ARG A 417 20.72 -17.60 -14.85
CA ARG A 417 20.86 -16.74 -13.65
C ARG A 417 20.05 -17.28 -12.50
N ASP A 418 18.82 -17.72 -12.77
CA ASP A 418 17.89 -18.20 -11.75
C ASP A 418 18.34 -19.53 -11.12
N VAL A 419 18.90 -20.46 -11.89
CA VAL A 419 19.51 -21.69 -11.35
C VAL A 419 20.64 -21.37 -10.36
N LYS A 420 21.42 -20.31 -10.61
CA LYS A 420 22.48 -19.88 -9.68
C LYS A 420 21.92 -19.15 -8.46
N ALA A 421 20.85 -18.38 -8.65
CA ALA A 421 20.24 -17.59 -7.58
C ALA A 421 19.38 -18.44 -6.64
N PHE A 422 18.75 -19.52 -7.16
CA PHE A 422 17.82 -20.38 -6.45
C PHE A 422 18.19 -21.86 -6.61
N PRO A 423 19.37 -22.30 -6.14
CA PRO A 423 19.89 -23.65 -6.38
C PRO A 423 19.01 -24.77 -5.80
N GLU A 424 18.25 -24.46 -4.72
CA GLU A 424 17.34 -25.42 -4.09
C GLU A 424 15.99 -25.57 -4.83
N GLN A 425 15.73 -24.71 -5.83
CA GLN A 425 14.49 -24.75 -6.60
C GLN A 425 14.72 -25.47 -7.94
N PHE A 426 14.60 -26.79 -7.94
CA PHE A 426 14.86 -27.65 -9.08
C PHE A 426 14.03 -27.33 -10.34
N GLY A 427 12.91 -26.62 -10.17
CA GLY A 427 12.07 -26.15 -11.29
C GLY A 427 12.81 -25.30 -12.30
N PHE A 428 13.74 -24.44 -11.87
CA PHE A 428 14.56 -23.63 -12.77
C PHE A 428 15.53 -24.48 -13.59
N ALA A 429 16.23 -25.43 -12.94
CA ALA A 429 17.14 -26.34 -13.61
C ALA A 429 16.39 -27.23 -14.61
N HIS A 430 15.21 -27.74 -14.24
CA HIS A 430 14.38 -28.53 -15.15
C HIS A 430 13.89 -27.70 -16.35
N ALA A 431 13.42 -26.47 -16.14
CA ALA A 431 12.99 -25.59 -17.22
C ALA A 431 14.17 -25.25 -18.15
N LEU A 432 15.35 -24.99 -17.60
CA LEU A 432 16.56 -24.75 -18.38
C LEU A 432 16.91 -25.99 -19.23
N ALA A 433 16.96 -27.18 -18.64
CA ALA A 433 17.26 -28.42 -19.36
C ALA A 433 16.27 -28.67 -20.51
N ARG A 434 14.99 -28.44 -20.27
CA ARG A 434 13.93 -28.63 -21.28
C ARG A 434 14.05 -27.61 -22.41
N LEU A 435 14.38 -26.37 -22.11
CA LEU A 435 14.64 -25.34 -23.11
C LEU A 435 15.87 -25.67 -23.95
N LEU A 436 16.99 -26.03 -23.32
CA LEU A 436 18.22 -26.43 -23.99
C LEU A 436 18.05 -27.67 -24.87
N ALA A 437 17.14 -28.58 -24.52
CA ALA A 437 16.89 -29.82 -25.26
C ALA A 437 16.01 -29.62 -26.49
N ALA A 438 15.04 -28.70 -26.47
CA ALA A 438 13.97 -28.71 -27.47
C ALA A 438 13.55 -27.32 -27.99
N ALA A 439 14.26 -26.22 -27.64
CA ALA A 439 13.89 -24.91 -28.17
C ALA A 439 13.87 -24.90 -29.70
N PRO A 440 12.89 -24.24 -30.35
CA PRO A 440 12.88 -24.04 -31.80
C PRO A 440 14.10 -23.29 -32.32
N ASP A 441 14.59 -22.28 -31.59
CA ASP A 441 15.81 -21.53 -31.88
C ASP A 441 17.05 -22.40 -31.55
N ASP A 442 17.88 -22.70 -32.58
CA ASP A 442 19.10 -23.52 -32.45
C ASP A 442 20.14 -22.87 -31.54
N ARG A 443 20.21 -21.55 -31.51
CA ARG A 443 21.10 -20.79 -30.64
C ARG A 443 20.77 -20.94 -29.15
N ALA A 444 19.56 -21.32 -28.84
CA ALA A 444 19.14 -21.59 -27.46
C ALA A 444 19.38 -23.04 -27.03
N ARG A 445 19.69 -23.96 -27.99
CA ARG A 445 19.86 -25.38 -27.70
C ARG A 445 21.27 -25.74 -27.27
N ASP A 446 21.39 -26.71 -26.38
CA ASP A 446 22.60 -27.39 -25.94
C ASP A 446 22.20 -28.77 -25.36
N GLY A 447 22.09 -29.76 -26.25
CA GLY A 447 21.64 -31.09 -25.87
C GLY A 447 22.57 -31.80 -24.87
N ALA A 448 23.88 -31.52 -24.91
CA ALA A 448 24.85 -32.12 -23.99
C ALA A 448 24.66 -31.58 -22.57
N ARG A 449 24.48 -30.28 -22.43
CA ARG A 449 24.22 -29.63 -21.16
C ARG A 449 22.82 -29.99 -20.62
N ALA A 450 21.82 -30.08 -21.51
CA ALA A 450 20.46 -30.55 -21.14
C ALA A 450 20.50 -31.97 -20.56
N GLU A 451 21.24 -32.90 -21.21
CA GLU A 451 21.43 -34.27 -20.73
C GLU A 451 22.07 -34.30 -19.34
N ALA A 452 23.11 -33.50 -19.11
CA ALA A 452 23.79 -33.45 -17.81
C ALA A 452 22.83 -32.96 -16.70
N ILE A 453 22.13 -31.84 -16.93
CA ILE A 453 21.19 -31.29 -15.95
C ILE A 453 20.04 -32.28 -15.66
N ALA A 454 19.42 -32.84 -16.71
CA ALA A 454 18.34 -33.80 -16.55
C ALA A 454 18.81 -35.08 -15.84
N GLY A 455 20.05 -35.53 -16.11
CA GLY A 455 20.68 -36.66 -15.43
C GLY A 455 20.86 -36.44 -13.94
N ASP A 456 21.32 -35.26 -13.53
CA ASP A 456 21.47 -34.92 -12.12
C ASP A 456 20.13 -34.82 -11.41
N LEU A 457 19.10 -34.22 -12.04
CA LEU A 457 17.75 -34.16 -11.48
C LEU A 457 17.10 -35.54 -11.35
N LEU A 458 17.34 -36.47 -12.30
CA LEU A 458 16.83 -37.83 -12.25
C LEU A 458 17.42 -38.69 -11.12
N LYS A 459 18.61 -38.33 -10.60
CA LYS A 459 19.18 -38.96 -9.39
C LYS A 459 18.42 -38.58 -8.13
N ILE A 460 17.83 -37.39 -8.12
CA ILE A 460 17.06 -36.84 -6.98
C ILE A 460 15.60 -37.31 -7.05
N GLN A 461 14.99 -37.20 -8.24
CA GLN A 461 13.58 -37.48 -8.43
C GLN A 461 13.32 -38.09 -9.81
N ARG A 462 12.55 -39.22 -9.87
CA ARG A 462 12.13 -39.84 -11.12
C ARG A 462 10.68 -39.48 -11.44
N THR A 463 10.50 -38.54 -12.35
CA THR A 463 9.16 -38.11 -12.84
C THR A 463 9.03 -38.32 -14.34
N SER A 464 7.79 -38.42 -14.83
CA SER A 464 7.49 -38.49 -16.26
C SER A 464 8.07 -37.26 -16.99
N ALA A 465 7.93 -36.05 -16.44
CA ALA A 465 8.43 -34.83 -17.04
C ALA A 465 9.97 -34.79 -17.15
N LEU A 466 10.72 -35.31 -16.17
CA LEU A 466 12.17 -35.39 -16.24
C LEU A 466 12.64 -36.48 -17.21
N ALA A 467 11.94 -37.60 -17.28
CA ALA A 467 12.24 -38.65 -18.25
C ALA A 467 12.00 -38.17 -19.70
N GLU A 468 10.93 -37.41 -19.93
CA GLU A 468 10.64 -36.74 -21.20
C GLU A 468 11.73 -35.72 -21.57
N THR A 469 12.17 -34.90 -20.60
CA THR A 469 13.25 -33.93 -20.81
C THR A 469 14.57 -34.62 -21.17
N MET A 470 14.88 -35.75 -20.54
CA MET A 470 16.04 -36.57 -20.89
C MET A 470 15.90 -37.14 -22.31
N ALA A 471 14.72 -37.61 -22.70
CA ALA A 471 14.46 -38.07 -24.07
C ALA A 471 14.69 -36.95 -25.11
N MET A 472 14.21 -35.74 -24.82
CA MET A 472 14.45 -34.56 -25.66
C MET A 472 15.94 -34.26 -25.80
N ALA A 473 16.70 -34.30 -24.70
CA ALA A 473 18.13 -34.04 -24.69
C ALA A 473 18.91 -35.08 -25.50
N GLN A 474 18.58 -36.37 -25.39
CA GLN A 474 19.15 -37.46 -26.16
C GLN A 474 18.84 -37.32 -27.67
N ALA A 475 17.60 -36.97 -27.99
CA ALA A 475 17.18 -36.75 -29.38
C ALA A 475 17.89 -35.55 -30.03
N GLU A 476 18.11 -34.45 -29.30
CA GLU A 476 18.89 -33.30 -29.76
C GLU A 476 20.33 -33.69 -30.08
N ARG A 477 20.89 -34.65 -29.37
CA ARG A 477 22.23 -35.19 -29.63
C ARG A 477 22.27 -36.26 -30.75
N GLY A 478 21.15 -36.55 -31.39
CA GLY A 478 21.03 -37.59 -32.40
C GLY A 478 21.00 -39.02 -31.83
N LYS A 479 20.94 -39.20 -30.50
CA LYS A 479 20.91 -40.51 -29.84
C LYS A 479 19.46 -41.05 -29.78
N PHE A 480 18.84 -41.27 -30.93
CA PHE A 480 17.40 -41.60 -30.99
C PHE A 480 17.03 -42.93 -30.29
N LYS A 481 17.93 -43.92 -30.29
CA LYS A 481 17.69 -45.16 -29.58
C LYS A 481 17.49 -44.94 -28.08
N ASP A 482 18.34 -44.12 -27.48
CA ASP A 482 18.26 -43.77 -26.05
C ASP A 482 17.06 -42.87 -25.78
N ALA A 483 16.80 -41.91 -26.68
CA ALA A 483 15.62 -41.04 -26.61
C ALA A 483 14.30 -41.82 -26.61
N ILE A 484 14.16 -42.84 -27.45
CA ILE A 484 13.01 -43.76 -27.47
C ILE A 484 12.86 -44.48 -26.14
N GLY A 485 13.97 -45.00 -25.56
CA GLY A 485 13.96 -45.64 -24.26
C GLY A 485 13.45 -44.75 -23.14
N TRP A 486 13.96 -43.51 -23.06
CA TRP A 486 13.54 -42.53 -22.08
C TRP A 486 12.11 -42.06 -22.30
N GLN A 487 11.67 -41.87 -23.55
CA GLN A 487 10.28 -41.49 -23.86
C GLN A 487 9.27 -42.56 -23.45
N ARG A 488 9.59 -43.84 -23.67
CA ARG A 488 8.77 -44.96 -23.14
C ARG A 488 8.72 -44.95 -21.62
N THR A 489 9.85 -44.72 -20.94
CA THR A 489 9.89 -44.54 -19.49
C THR A 489 9.00 -43.37 -19.04
N ALA A 490 9.00 -42.23 -19.75
CA ALA A 490 8.11 -41.10 -19.46
C ALA A 490 6.64 -41.47 -19.55
N ILE A 491 6.27 -42.22 -20.59
CA ILE A 491 4.90 -42.73 -20.81
C ILE A 491 4.48 -43.68 -19.67
N ASP A 492 5.37 -44.61 -19.29
CA ASP A 492 5.08 -45.60 -18.22
C ASP A 492 4.91 -44.92 -16.86
N LEU A 493 5.77 -43.95 -16.52
CA LEU A 493 5.63 -43.14 -15.30
C LEU A 493 4.36 -42.31 -15.29
N ALA A 494 3.96 -41.73 -16.44
CA ALA A 494 2.71 -41.01 -16.57
C ALA A 494 1.48 -41.91 -16.32
N ARG A 495 1.49 -43.14 -16.89
CA ARG A 495 0.44 -44.13 -16.66
C ARG A 495 0.37 -44.58 -15.19
N GLN A 496 1.51 -44.87 -14.58
CA GLN A 496 1.59 -45.25 -13.16
C GLN A 496 1.05 -44.20 -12.21
N SER A 497 1.24 -42.91 -12.55
CA SER A 497 0.72 -41.78 -11.76
C SER A 497 -0.74 -41.45 -12.05
N GLY A 498 -1.42 -42.19 -12.93
CA GLY A 498 -2.82 -41.91 -13.35
C GLY A 498 -2.96 -40.65 -14.20
N ARG A 499 -1.89 -40.06 -14.71
CA ARG A 499 -1.90 -38.83 -15.46
C ARG A 499 -2.36 -39.10 -16.91
N GLN A 500 -3.57 -38.71 -17.22
CA GLN A 500 -4.11 -38.79 -18.61
C GLN A 500 -3.75 -37.58 -19.45
N GLN A 501 -3.64 -36.40 -18.84
CA GLN A 501 -3.29 -35.16 -19.53
C GLN A 501 -1.85 -35.23 -20.07
N GLY A 502 -1.65 -34.90 -21.33
CA GLY A 502 -0.36 -34.92 -22.02
C GLY A 502 0.05 -36.29 -22.60
N MET A 503 -0.72 -37.36 -22.43
CA MET A 503 -0.40 -38.67 -22.99
C MET A 503 -0.33 -38.69 -24.52
N ALA A 504 -1.20 -37.94 -25.19
CA ALA A 504 -1.16 -37.79 -26.65
C ALA A 504 0.18 -37.17 -27.11
N HIS A 505 0.59 -36.09 -26.46
CA HIS A 505 1.87 -35.42 -26.75
C HIS A 505 3.08 -36.35 -26.52
N LEU A 506 3.08 -37.13 -25.44
CA LEU A 506 4.15 -38.11 -25.20
C LEU A 506 4.22 -39.16 -26.30
N ALA A 507 3.07 -39.63 -26.81
CA ALA A 507 3.03 -40.62 -27.90
C ALA A 507 3.47 -39.99 -29.26
N GLU A 508 3.05 -38.77 -29.55
CA GLU A 508 3.49 -38.02 -30.73
C GLU A 508 5.01 -37.79 -30.72
N THR A 509 5.55 -37.41 -29.57
CA THR A 509 6.99 -37.22 -29.38
C THR A 509 7.76 -38.53 -29.56
N LEU A 510 7.21 -39.67 -29.09
CA LEU A 510 7.81 -40.99 -29.34
C LEU A 510 7.89 -41.29 -30.84
N ALA A 511 6.82 -41.06 -31.58
CA ALA A 511 6.78 -41.27 -33.02
C ALA A 511 7.81 -40.37 -33.78
N LEU A 512 8.04 -39.14 -33.31
CA LEU A 512 9.12 -38.30 -33.84
C LEU A 512 10.49 -38.96 -33.67
N TYR A 513 10.78 -39.48 -32.50
CA TYR A 513 12.07 -40.14 -32.23
C TYR A 513 12.24 -41.44 -33.01
N GLU A 514 11.19 -42.23 -33.18
CA GLU A 514 11.19 -43.43 -34.00
C GLU A 514 11.44 -43.12 -35.49
N ALA A 515 11.02 -41.90 -35.93
CA ALA A 515 11.30 -41.37 -37.26
C ALA A 515 12.66 -40.64 -37.37
N GLY A 516 13.52 -40.69 -36.33
CA GLY A 516 14.82 -40.02 -36.31
C GLY A 516 14.75 -38.49 -36.29
N ARG A 517 13.65 -37.93 -35.78
CA ARG A 517 13.44 -36.48 -35.72
C ARG A 517 13.37 -36.00 -34.25
N PRO A 518 14.11 -34.95 -33.88
CA PRO A 518 14.02 -34.38 -32.54
C PRO A 518 12.73 -33.58 -32.33
N CYS A 519 12.22 -33.54 -31.09
CA CYS A 519 11.16 -32.65 -30.68
C CYS A 519 11.65 -31.19 -30.67
N ARG A 520 10.79 -30.27 -31.14
CA ARG A 520 11.06 -28.81 -31.16
C ARG A 520 10.00 -28.01 -30.40
N THR A 521 9.27 -28.68 -29.54
CA THR A 521 8.21 -28.10 -28.73
C THR A 521 8.52 -28.42 -27.26
N PRO A 522 9.27 -27.57 -26.57
CA PRO A 522 9.66 -27.83 -25.16
C PRO A 522 8.43 -27.88 -24.25
N TRP A 523 7.42 -27.10 -24.50
CA TRP A 523 6.11 -27.12 -23.82
C TRP A 523 4.98 -27.00 -24.82
N THR A 524 3.90 -27.73 -24.60
CA THR A 524 2.67 -27.55 -25.36
C THR A 524 1.93 -26.28 -24.91
N ASN A 525 1.01 -25.77 -25.73
CA ASN A 525 0.23 -24.59 -25.35
C ASN A 525 -0.62 -24.81 -24.08
N ASP A 526 -1.03 -26.05 -23.84
CA ASP A 526 -1.87 -26.44 -22.69
C ASP A 526 -1.03 -26.87 -21.47
N ASP A 527 0.30 -26.72 -21.52
CA ASP A 527 1.16 -27.06 -20.39
C ASP A 527 0.85 -26.13 -19.21
N PRO A 528 0.65 -26.68 -18.00
CA PRO A 528 0.38 -25.89 -16.78
C PRO A 528 1.39 -24.76 -16.52
N VAL A 529 2.60 -24.89 -17.03
CA VAL A 529 3.64 -23.85 -16.90
C VAL A 529 3.22 -22.54 -17.55
N HIS A 530 2.36 -22.57 -18.57
CA HIS A 530 1.83 -21.40 -19.26
C HIS A 530 0.61 -20.78 -18.57
N HIS A 531 -0.01 -21.51 -17.63
CA HIS A 531 -1.24 -21.14 -16.94
C HIS A 531 -0.98 -21.03 -15.44
N PRO A 532 -0.43 -19.91 -14.93
CA PRO A 532 -0.16 -19.75 -13.51
C PRO A 532 -1.45 -19.87 -12.71
N GLN A 533 -1.37 -20.54 -11.59
CA GLN A 533 -2.52 -20.66 -10.68
C GLN A 533 -2.90 -19.25 -10.15
N PRO A 534 -4.18 -19.03 -9.84
CA PRO A 534 -4.64 -17.83 -9.15
C PRO A 534 -3.86 -17.59 -7.86
N SER A 535 -3.73 -16.32 -7.49
CA SER A 535 -3.09 -15.92 -6.23
C SER A 535 -3.93 -16.45 -5.06
N SER A 536 -3.34 -17.30 -4.22
CA SER A 536 -4.00 -17.89 -3.06
C SER A 536 -3.94 -16.97 -1.84
#